data_26fbe981a62ca201bb63990264e3b640
#
_entry.id   26fbe981a62ca201bb63990264e3b640
#
_cell.length_a   1.000
_cell.length_b   1.000
_cell.length_c   1.000
_cell.angle_alpha   90.00
_cell.angle_beta   90.00
_cell.angle_gamma   90.00
#
_symmetry.space_group_name_H-M   'P 1'
#
loop_
_entity.id
_entity.type
_entity.pdbx_description
1 polymer ?
#
loop_
_entity_poly.entity_id
_entity_poly.type
_entity_poly.pdbx_seq_one_letter_code
_entity_poly.pdbx_strand_id
1 'polypeptide(L)'
;MIYQEFKLAFPKTLPILAGFWFVGLAYGLYMHVSGFSFVYPMLMSLIIYGGSLEFITVAMLLSPFSPVGAFVIALLVQARHLFYGISMLDKYKGLGLKKYYLIFGMCDESFSLNFTAKIPEGVDRGWYYFFITFLNHFYWVSGSTLGALIGDVVPLNTKGLEFVMTALFVVIFVEQFLNDKEKINGFIGIGASVLCLLIFKQDNFMIPAMLLMLAVILLRYKLKKNLKECADTNDSFNDNSFCKDSSLNKSSQSVSEKNEDHSL
;
A
#
# COMPACT_ATOMS: atom_id res chain seq x y z
N MET A 1 -12.43 5.90 -27.58
CA MET A 1 -12.57 5.96 -26.11
C MET A 1 -11.58 5.02 -25.44
N ILE A 2 -11.76 3.69 -25.49
CA ILE A 2 -10.90 2.70 -24.75
C ILE A 2 -9.38 2.85 -25.05
N TYR A 3 -9.00 3.27 -26.24
CA TYR A 3 -7.59 3.46 -26.61
C TYR A 3 -6.92 4.66 -25.88
N GLN A 4 -7.69 5.68 -25.54
CA GLN A 4 -7.16 6.85 -24.84
C GLN A 4 -6.84 6.49 -23.37
N GLU A 5 -7.70 5.73 -22.72
CA GLU A 5 -7.50 5.25 -21.35
C GLU A 5 -6.28 4.36 -21.25
N PHE A 6 -6.09 3.45 -22.21
CA PHE A 6 -4.89 2.62 -22.30
C PHE A 6 -3.62 3.45 -22.47
N LYS A 7 -3.62 4.42 -23.43
CA LYS A 7 -2.48 5.30 -23.70
C LYS A 7 -2.09 6.15 -22.48
N LEU A 8 -3.04 6.50 -21.63
CA LEU A 8 -2.79 7.24 -20.38
C LEU A 8 -2.31 6.33 -19.24
N ALA A 9 -2.78 5.09 -19.17
CA ALA A 9 -2.41 4.13 -18.14
C ALA A 9 -1.01 3.54 -18.38
N PHE A 10 -0.69 3.17 -19.61
CA PHE A 10 0.54 2.44 -19.97
C PHE A 10 1.84 3.14 -19.51
N PRO A 11 2.08 4.44 -19.75
CA PRO A 11 3.32 5.08 -19.32
C PRO A 11 3.49 5.10 -17.78
N LYS A 12 2.38 5.11 -17.06
CA LYS A 12 2.41 5.13 -15.58
C LYS A 12 2.74 3.76 -14.98
N THR A 13 2.48 2.68 -15.71
CA THR A 13 2.81 1.32 -15.28
C THR A 13 4.20 0.86 -15.71
N LEU A 14 4.88 1.57 -16.61
CA LEU A 14 6.23 1.20 -17.08
C LEU A 14 7.28 1.08 -15.96
N PRO A 15 7.35 1.98 -14.98
CA PRO A 15 8.28 1.80 -13.86
C PRO A 15 8.00 0.53 -13.07
N ILE A 16 6.71 0.17 -12.92
CA ILE A 16 6.27 -1.02 -12.19
C ILE A 16 6.63 -2.30 -12.97
N LEU A 17 6.58 -2.25 -14.30
CA LEU A 17 6.97 -3.38 -15.15
C LEU A 17 8.35 -3.93 -14.79
N ALA A 18 9.36 -3.05 -14.66
CA ALA A 18 10.72 -3.46 -14.33
C ALA A 18 10.80 -4.15 -12.95
N GLY A 19 10.14 -3.58 -11.94
CA GLY A 19 10.06 -4.15 -10.59
C GLY A 19 9.33 -5.49 -10.57
N PHE A 20 8.15 -5.55 -11.18
CA PHE A 20 7.33 -6.77 -11.24
C PHE A 20 8.00 -7.90 -12.02
N TRP A 21 8.68 -7.58 -13.12
CA TRP A 21 9.42 -8.60 -13.85
C TRP A 21 10.58 -9.13 -13.03
N PHE A 22 11.35 -8.26 -12.37
CA PHE A 22 12.46 -8.71 -11.54
C PHE A 22 12.00 -9.64 -10.40
N VAL A 23 10.98 -9.23 -9.67
CA VAL A 23 10.42 -10.00 -8.55
C VAL A 23 9.70 -11.26 -9.06
N GLY A 24 8.95 -11.16 -10.14
CA GLY A 24 8.25 -12.28 -10.77
C GLY A 24 9.21 -13.34 -11.31
N LEU A 25 10.29 -12.93 -11.98
CA LEU A 25 11.35 -13.83 -12.43
C LEU A 25 11.96 -14.60 -11.24
N ALA A 26 12.26 -13.90 -10.15
CA ALA A 26 12.79 -14.54 -8.94
C ALA A 26 11.79 -15.54 -8.33
N TYR A 27 10.49 -15.21 -8.31
CA TYR A 27 9.44 -16.12 -7.85
C TYR A 27 9.31 -17.36 -8.73
N GLY A 28 9.24 -17.19 -10.06
CA GLY A 28 9.15 -18.30 -11.00
C GLY A 28 10.35 -19.24 -10.90
N LEU A 29 11.55 -18.67 -10.79
CA LEU A 29 12.78 -19.40 -10.58
C LEU A 29 12.77 -20.18 -9.26
N TYR A 30 12.31 -19.57 -8.18
CA TYR A 30 12.17 -20.23 -6.89
C TYR A 30 11.19 -21.41 -6.93
N MET A 31 10.06 -21.27 -7.63
CA MET A 31 9.11 -22.37 -7.85
C MET A 31 9.74 -23.52 -8.63
N HIS A 32 10.47 -23.20 -9.72
CA HIS A 32 11.16 -24.22 -10.52
C HIS A 32 12.16 -25.02 -9.69
N VAL A 33 13.02 -24.33 -8.92
CA VAL A 33 14.03 -24.99 -8.08
C VAL A 33 13.38 -25.79 -6.93
N SER A 34 12.19 -25.39 -6.49
CA SER A 34 11.40 -26.17 -5.54
C SER A 34 10.75 -27.43 -6.15
N GLY A 35 11.00 -27.71 -7.45
CA GLY A 35 10.52 -28.91 -8.16
C GLY A 35 9.17 -28.75 -8.83
N PHE A 36 8.64 -27.53 -8.93
CA PHE A 36 7.35 -27.25 -9.57
C PHE A 36 7.54 -26.88 -11.04
N SER A 37 6.71 -27.43 -11.93
CA SER A 37 6.66 -27.06 -13.35
C SER A 37 6.18 -25.60 -13.52
N PHE A 38 6.54 -24.93 -14.62
CA PHE A 38 6.18 -23.56 -14.97
C PHE A 38 4.66 -23.28 -14.92
N VAL A 39 3.83 -24.31 -15.04
CA VAL A 39 2.37 -24.19 -14.96
C VAL A 39 1.92 -23.73 -13.57
N TYR A 40 2.60 -24.17 -12.51
CA TYR A 40 2.24 -23.81 -11.14
C TYR A 40 2.42 -22.31 -10.87
N PRO A 41 3.59 -21.68 -11.06
CA PRO A 41 3.73 -20.25 -10.85
C PRO A 41 2.86 -19.42 -11.79
N MET A 42 2.61 -19.87 -13.02
CA MET A 42 1.69 -19.23 -13.94
C MET A 42 0.24 -19.21 -13.40
N LEU A 43 -0.25 -20.35 -12.93
CA LEU A 43 -1.62 -20.44 -12.38
C LEU A 43 -1.74 -19.71 -11.03
N MET A 44 -0.73 -19.82 -10.18
CA MET A 44 -0.73 -19.12 -8.89
C MET A 44 -0.74 -17.61 -9.07
N SER A 45 0.11 -17.08 -9.93
CA SER A 45 0.15 -15.64 -10.22
C SER A 45 -1.11 -15.14 -10.93
N LEU A 46 -1.78 -15.99 -11.72
CA LEU A 46 -3.04 -15.66 -12.38
C LEU A 46 -4.24 -15.66 -11.42
N ILE A 47 -4.28 -16.61 -10.46
CA ILE A 47 -5.45 -16.84 -9.60
C ILE A 47 -5.29 -16.20 -8.23
N ILE A 48 -4.10 -16.26 -7.61
CA ILE A 48 -3.85 -15.73 -6.26
C ILE A 48 -3.45 -14.27 -6.35
N TYR A 49 -2.53 -13.94 -7.26
CA TYR A 49 -2.03 -12.57 -7.47
C TYR A 49 -1.67 -11.86 -6.15
N GLY A 50 -0.96 -12.58 -5.28
CA GLY A 50 -0.69 -12.17 -3.89
C GLY A 50 0.76 -11.76 -3.63
N GLY A 51 1.64 -11.74 -4.64
CA GLY A 51 3.06 -11.38 -4.48
C GLY A 51 3.74 -12.12 -3.32
N SER A 52 3.89 -11.46 -2.18
CA SER A 52 4.52 -12.04 -0.98
C SER A 52 3.86 -13.34 -0.49
N LEU A 53 2.53 -13.47 -0.63
CA LEU A 53 1.81 -14.70 -0.27
C LEU A 53 2.22 -15.86 -1.17
N GLU A 54 2.46 -15.62 -2.46
CA GLU A 54 2.87 -16.66 -3.40
C GLU A 54 4.22 -17.26 -3.03
N PHE A 55 5.19 -16.44 -2.61
CA PHE A 55 6.47 -16.93 -2.09
C PHE A 55 6.30 -17.81 -0.86
N ILE A 56 5.46 -17.41 0.09
CA ILE A 56 5.18 -18.19 1.30
C ILE A 56 4.45 -19.48 0.96
N THR A 57 3.56 -19.45 -0.04
CA THR A 57 2.81 -20.63 -0.49
C THR A 57 3.74 -21.74 -1.01
N VAL A 58 4.90 -21.42 -1.59
CA VAL A 58 5.88 -22.43 -1.98
C VAL A 58 6.31 -23.28 -0.78
N ALA A 59 6.67 -22.63 0.33
CA ALA A 59 7.04 -23.32 1.56
C ALA A 59 5.87 -24.15 2.12
N MET A 60 4.64 -23.63 2.00
CA MET A 60 3.43 -24.34 2.44
C MET A 60 3.13 -25.57 1.57
N LEU A 61 3.39 -25.53 0.26
CA LEU A 61 3.24 -26.68 -0.65
C LEU A 61 4.25 -27.79 -0.37
N LEU A 62 5.43 -27.44 0.13
CA LEU A 62 6.49 -28.38 0.51
C LEU A 62 6.32 -28.94 1.92
N SER A 63 5.42 -28.40 2.73
CA SER A 63 5.12 -28.84 4.09
C SER A 63 3.81 -29.64 4.14
N PRO A 64 3.54 -30.38 5.25
CA PRO A 64 2.23 -31.02 5.45
C PRO A 64 1.11 -30.00 5.38
N PHE A 65 0.13 -30.25 4.51
CA PHE A 65 -0.95 -29.29 4.25
C PHE A 65 -1.88 -29.10 5.45
N SER A 66 -1.94 -27.86 5.95
CA SER A 66 -2.87 -27.44 7.01
C SER A 66 -3.77 -26.31 6.47
N PRO A 67 -5.06 -26.57 6.17
CA PRO A 67 -5.95 -25.56 5.62
C PRO A 67 -6.14 -24.36 6.55
N VAL A 68 -6.24 -24.61 7.85
CA VAL A 68 -6.42 -23.56 8.86
C VAL A 68 -5.16 -22.71 8.96
N GLY A 69 -3.98 -23.35 9.01
CA GLY A 69 -2.69 -22.64 8.98
C GLY A 69 -2.53 -21.79 7.74
N ALA A 70 -2.85 -22.35 6.56
CA ALA A 70 -2.81 -21.64 5.30
C ALA A 70 -3.72 -20.39 5.30
N PHE A 71 -4.96 -20.53 5.79
CA PHE A 71 -5.90 -19.43 5.88
C PHE A 71 -5.41 -18.31 6.82
N VAL A 72 -4.92 -18.69 8.00
CA VAL A 72 -4.40 -17.70 8.98
C VAL A 72 -3.20 -16.95 8.42
N ILE A 73 -2.24 -17.65 7.82
CA ILE A 73 -1.07 -17.02 7.21
C ILE A 73 -1.48 -16.10 6.06
N ALA A 74 -2.37 -16.55 5.17
CA ALA A 74 -2.88 -15.74 4.07
C ALA A 74 -3.56 -14.46 4.59
N LEU A 75 -4.42 -14.58 5.59
CA LEU A 75 -5.11 -13.42 6.19
C LEU A 75 -4.13 -12.42 6.80
N LEU A 76 -3.11 -12.90 7.52
CA LEU A 76 -2.13 -12.04 8.16
C LEU A 76 -1.24 -11.31 7.15
N VAL A 77 -0.72 -12.03 6.16
CA VAL A 77 0.16 -11.46 5.13
C VAL A 77 -0.58 -10.47 4.24
N GLN A 78 -1.84 -10.78 3.91
CA GLN A 78 -2.68 -9.95 3.02
C GLN A 78 -3.61 -8.98 3.78
N ALA A 79 -3.49 -8.85 5.10
CA ALA A 79 -4.32 -7.97 5.91
C ALA A 79 -4.33 -6.51 5.40
N ARG A 80 -3.22 -6.04 4.83
CA ARG A 80 -3.10 -4.69 4.23
C ARG A 80 -4.08 -4.45 3.08
N HIS A 81 -4.42 -5.48 2.30
CA HIS A 81 -5.36 -5.36 1.18
C HIS A 81 -6.79 -5.04 1.62
N LEU A 82 -7.18 -5.39 2.86
CA LEU A 82 -8.46 -4.99 3.45
C LEU A 82 -8.55 -3.46 3.58
N PHE A 83 -7.46 -2.83 4.03
CA PHE A 83 -7.41 -1.37 4.17
C PHE A 83 -7.39 -0.66 2.82
N TYR A 84 -6.70 -1.23 1.81
CA TYR A 84 -6.74 -0.71 0.45
C TYR A 84 -8.15 -0.79 -0.14
N GLY A 85 -8.83 -1.92 0.06
CA GLY A 85 -10.22 -2.12 -0.37
C GLY A 85 -11.16 -1.07 0.22
N ILE A 86 -11.08 -0.82 1.53
CA ILE A 86 -11.89 0.20 2.21
C ILE A 86 -11.60 1.59 1.63
N SER A 87 -10.32 1.95 1.45
CA SER A 87 -9.92 3.26 0.94
C SER A 87 -10.36 3.52 -0.50
N MET A 88 -10.56 2.46 -1.30
CA MET A 88 -10.95 2.56 -2.71
C MET A 88 -12.46 2.43 -2.94
N LEU A 89 -13.27 2.17 -1.91
CA LEU A 89 -14.72 1.94 -2.04
C LEU A 89 -15.41 3.08 -2.80
N ASP A 90 -15.14 4.33 -2.44
CA ASP A 90 -15.77 5.49 -3.08
C ASP A 90 -15.33 5.68 -4.53
N LYS A 91 -14.05 5.41 -4.82
CA LYS A 91 -13.51 5.54 -6.18
C LYS A 91 -14.03 4.46 -7.13
N TYR A 92 -14.32 3.26 -6.61
CA TYR A 92 -14.83 2.13 -7.38
C TYR A 92 -16.36 2.06 -7.42
N LYS A 93 -17.04 3.01 -6.76
CA LYS A 93 -18.51 3.11 -6.81
C LYS A 93 -18.96 3.46 -8.22
N GLY A 94 -19.97 2.71 -8.72
CA GLY A 94 -20.55 2.94 -10.04
C GLY A 94 -19.81 2.36 -11.24
N LEU A 95 -18.71 1.58 -11.04
CA LEU A 95 -17.93 1.01 -12.14
C LEU A 95 -18.49 -0.32 -12.70
N GLY A 96 -19.68 -0.76 -12.27
CA GLY A 96 -20.30 -1.98 -12.75
C GLY A 96 -19.47 -3.24 -12.47
N LEU A 97 -19.42 -4.17 -13.43
CA LEU A 97 -18.69 -5.44 -13.30
C LEU A 97 -17.17 -5.27 -13.19
N LYS A 98 -16.61 -4.18 -13.72
CA LYS A 98 -15.17 -3.89 -13.63
C LYS A 98 -14.70 -3.82 -12.17
N LYS A 99 -15.56 -3.39 -11.25
CA LYS A 99 -15.26 -3.29 -9.82
C LYS A 99 -14.74 -4.60 -9.23
N TYR A 100 -15.30 -5.73 -9.59
CA TYR A 100 -14.89 -7.03 -9.04
C TYR A 100 -13.45 -7.38 -9.45
N TYR A 101 -13.11 -7.15 -10.71
CA TYR A 101 -11.73 -7.35 -11.18
C TYR A 101 -10.76 -6.37 -10.51
N LEU A 102 -11.14 -5.10 -10.33
CA LEU A 102 -10.33 -4.10 -9.66
C LEU A 102 -10.07 -4.43 -8.18
N ILE A 103 -11.04 -5.03 -7.51
CA ILE A 103 -10.88 -5.49 -6.12
C ILE A 103 -9.96 -6.72 -6.07
N PHE A 104 -10.14 -7.67 -6.97
CA PHE A 104 -9.28 -8.84 -7.08
C PHE A 104 -7.83 -8.47 -7.39
N GLY A 105 -7.61 -7.64 -8.41
CA GLY A 105 -6.28 -7.22 -8.87
C GLY A 105 -5.65 -6.08 -8.07
N MET A 106 -6.11 -5.85 -6.83
CA MET A 106 -5.57 -4.79 -6.00
C MET A 106 -4.28 -5.25 -5.33
N CYS A 107 -3.17 -4.66 -5.73
CA CYS A 107 -1.85 -4.77 -5.09
C CYS A 107 -1.37 -3.37 -4.65
N ASP A 108 -0.23 -3.30 -3.98
CA ASP A 108 0.33 -2.05 -3.47
C ASP A 108 0.50 -1.00 -4.58
N GLU A 109 1.00 -1.42 -5.73
CA GLU A 109 1.28 -0.58 -6.89
C GLU A 109 -0.02 -0.14 -7.58
N SER A 110 -0.96 -1.08 -7.79
CA SER A 110 -2.27 -0.75 -8.35
C SER A 110 -3.04 0.21 -7.44
N PHE A 111 -2.97 0.00 -6.12
CA PHE A 111 -3.56 0.91 -5.13
C PHE A 111 -2.93 2.30 -5.23
N SER A 112 -1.59 2.39 -5.19
CA SER A 112 -0.86 3.66 -5.23
C SER A 112 -1.21 4.47 -6.49
N LEU A 113 -1.18 3.84 -7.68
CA LEU A 113 -1.51 4.51 -8.92
C LEU A 113 -2.99 4.94 -8.98
N ASN A 114 -3.92 4.05 -8.61
CA ASN A 114 -5.35 4.33 -8.68
C ASN A 114 -5.79 5.35 -7.62
N PHE A 115 -5.17 5.31 -6.43
CA PHE A 115 -5.48 6.25 -5.36
C PHE A 115 -5.00 7.67 -5.67
N THR A 116 -3.82 7.82 -6.26
CA THR A 116 -3.24 9.13 -6.61
C THR A 116 -3.65 9.65 -7.98
N ALA A 117 -4.37 8.83 -8.77
CA ALA A 117 -4.75 9.19 -10.14
C ALA A 117 -5.59 10.47 -10.21
N LYS A 118 -5.09 11.43 -10.99
CA LYS A 118 -5.84 12.59 -11.47
C LYS A 118 -6.27 12.30 -12.90
N ILE A 119 -7.53 11.95 -13.09
CA ILE A 119 -8.08 11.54 -14.38
C ILE A 119 -8.64 12.78 -15.07
N PRO A 120 -8.20 13.10 -16.32
CA PRO A 120 -8.72 14.23 -17.09
C PRO A 120 -10.23 14.09 -17.38
N GLU A 121 -10.91 15.21 -17.58
CA GLU A 121 -12.30 15.23 -18.03
C GLU A 121 -12.44 14.56 -19.41
N GLY A 122 -13.49 13.77 -19.57
CA GLY A 122 -13.76 13.03 -20.82
C GLY A 122 -13.12 11.62 -20.88
N VAL A 123 -12.34 11.20 -19.89
CA VAL A 123 -11.76 9.85 -19.77
C VAL A 123 -12.61 8.98 -18.86
N ASP A 124 -12.96 7.76 -19.29
CA ASP A 124 -13.68 6.79 -18.46
C ASP A 124 -12.78 6.27 -17.34
N ARG A 125 -13.13 6.64 -16.09
CA ARG A 125 -12.37 6.22 -14.89
C ARG A 125 -12.32 4.71 -14.75
N GLY A 126 -13.38 4.00 -15.11
CA GLY A 126 -13.47 2.55 -14.98
C GLY A 126 -12.50 1.82 -15.91
N TRP A 127 -12.37 2.26 -17.16
CA TRP A 127 -11.41 1.70 -18.10
C TRP A 127 -9.96 2.09 -17.75
N TYR A 128 -9.74 3.30 -17.27
CA TYR A 128 -8.41 3.73 -16.83
C TYR A 128 -7.90 2.87 -15.68
N TYR A 129 -8.69 2.67 -14.61
CA TYR A 129 -8.32 1.80 -13.49
C TYR A 129 -8.17 0.34 -13.92
N PHE A 130 -9.04 -0.11 -14.83
CA PHE A 130 -8.95 -1.46 -15.37
C PHE A 130 -7.61 -1.71 -16.06
N PHE A 131 -7.16 -0.80 -16.92
CA PHE A 131 -5.89 -0.97 -17.61
C PHE A 131 -4.68 -0.92 -16.69
N ILE A 132 -4.67 -0.06 -15.68
CA ILE A 132 -3.60 -0.07 -14.68
C ILE A 132 -3.53 -1.44 -13.98
N THR A 133 -4.64 -1.93 -13.50
CA THR A 133 -4.71 -3.21 -12.78
C THR A 133 -4.38 -4.38 -13.70
N PHE A 134 -4.89 -4.37 -14.94
CA PHE A 134 -4.64 -5.42 -15.92
C PHE A 134 -3.17 -5.48 -16.35
N LEU A 135 -2.53 -4.34 -16.60
CA LEU A 135 -1.12 -4.29 -16.97
C LEU A 135 -0.23 -4.81 -15.84
N ASN A 136 -0.48 -4.38 -14.61
CA ASN A 136 0.27 -4.86 -13.44
C ASN A 136 0.09 -6.37 -13.25
N HIS A 137 -1.13 -6.89 -13.38
CA HIS A 137 -1.41 -8.32 -13.33
C HIS A 137 -0.68 -9.08 -14.45
N PHE A 138 -0.74 -8.58 -15.68
CA PHE A 138 -0.05 -9.17 -16.82
C PHE A 138 1.48 -9.18 -16.62
N TYR A 139 2.06 -8.11 -16.09
CA TYR A 139 3.49 -8.04 -15.79
C TYR A 139 3.91 -9.09 -14.77
N TRP A 140 3.12 -9.27 -13.72
CA TRP A 140 3.39 -10.27 -12.70
C TRP A 140 3.30 -11.71 -13.25
N VAL A 141 2.22 -12.04 -13.94
CA VAL A 141 2.02 -13.38 -14.55
C VAL A 141 3.10 -13.69 -15.58
N SER A 142 3.43 -12.74 -16.46
CA SER A 142 4.47 -12.95 -17.46
C SER A 142 5.85 -13.09 -16.83
N GLY A 143 6.20 -12.28 -15.82
CA GLY A 143 7.45 -12.38 -15.09
C GLY A 143 7.62 -13.72 -14.38
N SER A 144 6.62 -14.16 -13.63
CA SER A 144 6.65 -15.44 -12.91
C SER A 144 6.74 -16.65 -13.85
N THR A 145 6.01 -16.61 -14.95
CA THR A 145 6.05 -17.69 -15.96
C THR A 145 7.41 -17.74 -16.67
N LEU A 146 7.93 -16.60 -17.08
CA LEU A 146 9.26 -16.51 -17.70
C LEU A 146 10.36 -16.96 -16.73
N GLY A 147 10.28 -16.60 -15.46
CA GLY A 147 11.23 -17.06 -14.44
C GLY A 147 11.30 -18.58 -14.32
N ALA A 148 10.15 -19.25 -14.29
CA ALA A 148 10.09 -20.70 -14.24
C ALA A 148 10.63 -21.34 -15.53
N LEU A 149 10.31 -20.79 -16.70
CA LEU A 149 10.83 -21.28 -17.98
C LEU A 149 12.35 -21.10 -18.11
N ILE A 150 12.89 -19.98 -17.62
CA ILE A 150 14.34 -19.78 -17.58
C ILE A 150 15.00 -20.82 -16.67
N GLY A 151 14.36 -21.16 -15.55
CA GLY A 151 14.80 -22.22 -14.65
C GLY A 151 14.95 -23.57 -15.34
N ASP A 152 14.05 -23.92 -16.28
CA ASP A 152 14.12 -25.16 -17.08
C ASP A 152 15.35 -25.20 -18.00
N VAL A 153 15.80 -24.03 -18.50
CA VAL A 153 16.89 -23.96 -19.51
C VAL A 153 18.26 -23.80 -18.85
N VAL A 154 18.32 -23.11 -17.72
CA VAL A 154 19.57 -22.80 -17.05
C VAL A 154 19.76 -23.72 -15.84
N PRO A 155 20.77 -24.61 -15.82
CA PRO A 155 21.05 -25.43 -14.66
C PRO A 155 21.58 -24.56 -13.53
N LEU A 156 20.67 -24.12 -12.65
CA LEU A 156 21.01 -23.23 -11.55
C LEU A 156 21.42 -24.04 -10.33
N ASN A 157 22.50 -23.60 -9.72
CA ASN A 157 22.92 -24.14 -8.44
C ASN A 157 21.97 -23.65 -7.35
N THR A 158 21.24 -24.59 -6.75
CA THR A 158 20.22 -24.31 -5.70
C THR A 158 20.79 -23.77 -4.40
N LYS A 159 22.12 -23.85 -4.22
CA LYS A 159 22.81 -23.33 -3.04
C LYS A 159 22.71 -21.78 -3.04
N GLY A 160 21.92 -21.25 -2.14
CA GLY A 160 21.75 -19.79 -1.97
C GLY A 160 20.38 -19.26 -2.34
N LEU A 161 19.43 -20.09 -2.79
CA LEU A 161 18.07 -19.64 -3.08
C LEU A 161 17.32 -19.13 -1.85
N GLU A 162 17.58 -19.70 -0.68
CA GLU A 162 17.08 -19.19 0.60
C GLU A 162 17.58 -17.74 0.85
N PHE A 163 18.82 -17.47 0.43
CA PHE A 163 19.39 -16.13 0.51
C PHE A 163 18.71 -15.16 -0.47
N VAL A 164 18.35 -15.62 -1.68
CA VAL A 164 17.64 -14.78 -2.67
C VAL A 164 16.30 -14.31 -2.12
N MET A 165 15.54 -15.19 -1.43
CA MET A 165 14.31 -14.82 -0.76
C MET A 165 14.52 -13.74 0.30
N THR A 166 15.48 -13.94 1.18
CA THR A 166 15.81 -12.97 2.21
C THR A 166 16.26 -11.63 1.61
N ALA A 167 17.14 -11.68 0.61
CA ALA A 167 17.62 -10.49 -0.11
C ALA A 167 16.45 -9.74 -0.77
N LEU A 168 15.50 -10.44 -1.37
CA LEU A 168 14.33 -9.86 -2.01
C LEU A 168 13.44 -9.11 -0.99
N PHE A 169 13.15 -9.73 0.15
CA PHE A 169 12.40 -9.04 1.20
C PHE A 169 13.14 -7.83 1.76
N VAL A 170 14.47 -7.90 1.89
CA VAL A 170 15.30 -6.75 2.29
C VAL A 170 15.22 -5.64 1.24
N VAL A 171 15.30 -5.95 -0.04
CA VAL A 171 15.19 -4.95 -1.13
C VAL A 171 13.83 -4.28 -1.11
N ILE A 172 12.72 -5.05 -1.02
CA ILE A 172 11.36 -4.50 -0.93
C ILE A 172 11.23 -3.59 0.32
N PHE A 173 11.76 -4.04 1.45
CA PHE A 173 11.74 -3.24 2.68
C PHE A 173 12.52 -1.92 2.51
N VAL A 174 13.72 -1.97 1.95
CA VAL A 174 14.57 -0.79 1.71
C VAL A 174 13.89 0.17 0.74
N GLU A 175 13.31 -0.34 -0.34
CA GLU A 175 12.57 0.48 -1.31
C GLU A 175 11.38 1.20 -0.64
N GLN A 176 10.57 0.49 0.13
CA GLN A 176 9.46 1.09 0.88
C GLN A 176 9.97 2.12 1.90
N PHE A 177 11.05 1.79 2.63
CA PHE A 177 11.65 2.69 3.62
C PHE A 177 12.20 3.98 3.02
N LEU A 178 12.79 3.91 1.82
CA LEU A 178 13.30 5.08 1.10
C LEU A 178 12.17 5.97 0.56
N ASN A 179 11.09 5.37 0.10
CA ASN A 179 9.94 6.06 -0.49
C ASN A 179 8.95 6.61 0.56
N ASP A 180 8.98 6.11 1.81
CA ASP A 180 8.09 6.59 2.87
C ASP A 180 8.52 7.98 3.35
N LYS A 181 7.55 8.90 3.42
CA LYS A 181 7.73 10.25 3.97
C LYS A 181 7.94 10.25 5.48
N GLU A 182 7.38 9.26 6.18
CA GLU A 182 7.51 9.11 7.64
C GLU A 182 8.39 7.91 8.00
N LYS A 183 9.71 8.04 7.84
CA LYS A 183 10.71 7.01 8.16
C LYS A 183 10.61 6.42 9.57
N ILE A 184 9.97 7.16 10.49
CA ILE A 184 9.74 6.71 11.87
C ILE A 184 8.89 5.43 11.91
N ASN A 185 7.93 5.26 10.98
CA ASN A 185 7.11 4.05 10.93
C ASN A 185 7.94 2.79 10.62
N GLY A 186 8.94 2.91 9.76
CA GLY A 186 9.89 1.84 9.46
C GLY A 186 10.73 1.44 10.68
N PHE A 187 11.24 2.43 11.43
CA PHE A 187 11.98 2.16 12.67
C PHE A 187 11.11 1.50 13.75
N ILE A 188 9.84 1.92 13.87
CA ILE A 188 8.88 1.28 14.78
C ILE A 188 8.66 -0.18 14.36
N GLY A 189 8.52 -0.44 13.06
CA GLY A 189 8.37 -1.81 12.53
C GLY A 189 9.56 -2.70 12.88
N ILE A 190 10.79 -2.23 12.65
CA ILE A 190 11.99 -2.97 13.02
C ILE A 190 12.06 -3.20 14.52
N GLY A 191 11.86 -2.15 15.33
CA GLY A 191 11.93 -2.25 16.79
C GLY A 191 10.88 -3.22 17.36
N ALA A 192 9.64 -3.15 16.88
CA ALA A 192 8.58 -4.06 17.28
C ALA A 192 8.88 -5.52 16.88
N SER A 193 9.42 -5.75 15.68
CA SER A 193 9.78 -7.09 15.22
C SER A 193 10.91 -7.69 16.05
N VAL A 194 11.97 -6.92 16.31
CA VAL A 194 13.10 -7.36 17.15
C VAL A 194 12.66 -7.65 18.58
N LEU A 195 11.85 -6.76 19.16
CA LEU A 195 11.31 -6.95 20.52
C LEU A 195 10.46 -8.22 20.63
N CYS A 196 9.55 -8.44 19.67
CA CYS A 196 8.71 -9.64 19.66
C CYS A 196 9.53 -10.91 19.41
N LEU A 197 10.57 -10.86 18.58
CA LEU A 197 11.46 -11.99 18.34
C LEU A 197 12.20 -12.41 19.61
N LEU A 198 12.66 -11.44 20.41
CA LEU A 198 13.35 -11.70 21.68
C LEU A 198 12.42 -12.30 22.74
N ILE A 199 11.13 -11.90 22.75
CA ILE A 199 10.15 -12.36 23.77
C ILE A 199 9.52 -13.70 23.38
N PHE A 200 9.08 -13.87 22.13
CA PHE A 200 8.25 -15.00 21.69
C PHE A 200 9.01 -16.11 20.97
N LYS A 201 10.34 -15.98 20.80
CA LYS A 201 11.17 -16.89 19.98
C LYS A 201 10.72 -16.98 18.52
N GLN A 202 11.45 -17.75 17.72
CA GLN A 202 11.36 -17.77 16.26
C GLN A 202 10.02 -18.29 15.71
N ASP A 203 9.34 -19.18 16.46
CA ASP A 203 8.16 -19.88 15.93
C ASP A 203 6.86 -19.07 16.01
N ASN A 204 6.72 -18.17 17.01
CA ASN A 204 5.45 -17.49 17.29
C ASN A 204 5.53 -15.96 17.33
N PHE A 205 6.66 -15.33 16.90
CA PHE A 205 6.83 -13.88 17.01
C PHE A 205 6.02 -13.07 16.01
N MET A 206 5.64 -13.67 14.88
CA MET A 206 5.05 -12.98 13.74
C MET A 206 3.71 -12.33 14.07
N ILE A 207 2.80 -13.05 14.71
CA ILE A 207 1.47 -12.54 15.08
C ILE A 207 1.56 -11.43 16.12
N PRO A 208 2.27 -11.59 17.24
CA PRO A 208 2.46 -10.53 18.23
C PRO A 208 3.14 -9.29 17.65
N ALA A 209 4.13 -9.46 16.76
CA ALA A 209 4.80 -8.35 16.11
C ALA A 209 3.85 -7.53 15.24
N MET A 210 3.00 -8.17 14.44
CA MET A 210 2.00 -7.48 13.62
C MET A 210 0.97 -6.73 14.48
N LEU A 211 0.47 -7.35 15.55
CA LEU A 211 -0.48 -6.71 16.47
C LEU A 211 0.15 -5.52 17.19
N LEU A 212 1.39 -5.67 17.65
CA LEU A 212 2.13 -4.59 18.31
C LEU A 212 2.37 -3.42 17.36
N MET A 213 2.82 -3.68 16.12
CA MET A 213 2.99 -2.63 15.10
C MET A 213 1.69 -1.90 14.82
N LEU A 214 0.60 -2.65 14.63
CA LEU A 214 -0.72 -2.06 14.38
C LEU A 214 -1.16 -1.17 15.55
N ALA A 215 -1.03 -1.66 16.78
CA ALA A 215 -1.40 -0.91 17.99
C ALA A 215 -0.59 0.39 18.10
N VAL A 216 0.72 0.34 17.90
CA VAL A 216 1.60 1.53 17.99
C VAL A 216 1.27 2.55 16.90
N ILE A 217 1.03 2.11 15.66
CA ILE A 217 0.68 3.00 14.56
C ILE A 217 -0.69 3.66 14.80
N LEU A 218 -1.69 2.90 15.25
CA LEU A 218 -3.02 3.44 15.58
C LEU A 218 -2.97 4.44 16.73
N LEU A 219 -2.17 4.15 17.76
CA LEU A 219 -1.96 5.06 18.89
C LEU A 219 -1.33 6.38 18.44
N ARG A 220 -0.29 6.32 17.61
CA ARG A 220 0.34 7.50 17.00
C ARG A 220 -0.62 8.29 16.13
N TYR A 221 -1.42 7.61 15.31
CA TYR A 221 -2.43 8.26 14.48
C TYR A 221 -3.45 9.03 15.32
N LYS A 222 -3.96 8.40 16.39
CA LYS A 222 -4.90 9.01 17.33
C LYS A 222 -4.30 10.23 18.05
N LEU A 223 -3.05 10.12 18.50
CA LEU A 223 -2.33 11.24 19.13
C LEU A 223 -2.12 12.40 18.15
N LYS A 224 -1.71 12.11 16.90
CA LYS A 224 -1.51 13.14 15.87
C LYS A 224 -2.82 13.83 15.48
N LYS A 225 -3.95 13.10 15.47
CA LYS A 225 -5.28 13.66 15.22
C LYS A 225 -5.71 14.58 16.38
N ASN A 226 -5.57 14.15 17.62
CA ASN A 226 -5.92 14.97 18.79
C ASN A 226 -5.08 16.25 18.88
N LEU A 227 -3.78 16.18 18.55
CA LEU A 227 -2.91 17.36 18.50
C LEU A 227 -3.33 18.35 17.42
N LYS A 228 -3.81 17.88 16.25
CA LYS A 228 -4.36 18.76 15.22
C LYS A 228 -5.66 19.42 15.67
N GLU A 229 -6.57 18.69 16.25
CA GLU A 229 -7.83 19.25 16.78
C GLU A 229 -7.60 20.29 17.89
N CYS A 230 -6.57 20.08 18.73
CA CYS A 230 -6.17 21.09 19.73
C CYS A 230 -5.52 22.33 19.12
N ALA A 231 -4.78 22.21 18.01
CA ALA A 231 -4.18 23.34 17.32
C ALA A 231 -5.25 24.18 16.60
N ASP A 232 -6.19 23.53 15.90
CA ASP A 232 -7.28 24.21 15.19
C ASP A 232 -8.25 24.93 16.15
N THR A 233 -8.45 24.40 17.38
CA THR A 233 -9.25 25.09 18.42
C THR A 233 -8.52 26.29 19.02
N ASN A 234 -7.21 26.29 19.13
CA ASN A 234 -6.43 27.44 19.60
C ASN A 234 -6.39 28.59 18.57
N ASP A 235 -6.28 28.26 17.28
CA ASP A 235 -6.34 29.29 16.22
C ASP A 235 -7.73 29.95 16.14
N SER A 236 -8.80 29.15 16.32
CA SER A 236 -10.18 29.68 16.38
C SER A 236 -10.43 30.57 17.62
N PHE A 237 -9.73 30.32 18.73
CA PHE A 237 -9.85 31.16 19.93
C PHE A 237 -9.07 32.47 19.80
N ASN A 238 -7.95 32.48 19.10
CA ASN A 238 -7.12 33.66 18.86
C ASN A 238 -7.77 34.63 17.84
N ASP A 239 -8.45 34.11 16.80
CA ASP A 239 -9.22 34.92 15.84
C ASP A 239 -10.41 35.62 16.50
N ASN A 240 -11.08 34.99 17.46
CA ASN A 240 -12.20 35.60 18.19
C ASN A 240 -11.75 36.68 19.18
N SER A 241 -10.52 36.67 19.69
CA SER A 241 -9.98 37.73 20.54
C SER A 241 -9.61 38.97 19.71
N PHE A 242 -9.10 38.76 18.49
CA PHE A 242 -8.77 39.87 17.58
C PHE A 242 -10.02 40.62 17.06
N CYS A 243 -11.12 39.92 16.82
CA CYS A 243 -12.40 40.53 16.43
C CYS A 243 -13.07 41.32 17.60
N LYS A 244 -12.82 40.94 18.85
CA LYS A 244 -13.36 41.66 20.00
C LYS A 244 -12.65 43.01 20.26
N ASP A 245 -11.33 43.05 20.08
CA ASP A 245 -10.57 44.30 20.24
C ASP A 245 -10.83 45.30 19.10
N SER A 246 -11.10 44.80 17.88
CA SER A 246 -11.47 45.69 16.76
C SER A 246 -12.88 46.30 16.89
N SER A 247 -13.81 45.66 17.61
CA SER A 247 -15.16 46.19 17.86
C SER A 247 -15.19 47.21 19.00
N LEU A 248 -14.30 47.11 19.99
CA LEU A 248 -14.17 48.06 21.06
C LEU A 248 -13.50 49.39 20.59
N ASN A 249 -12.59 49.30 19.61
CA ASN A 249 -11.92 50.51 19.08
C ASN A 249 -12.82 51.30 18.10
N LYS A 250 -13.81 50.67 17.45
CA LYS A 250 -14.81 51.35 16.62
C LYS A 250 -15.89 52.05 17.44
N SER A 251 -16.20 51.57 18.65
CA SER A 251 -17.19 52.25 19.52
C SER A 251 -16.61 53.50 20.22
N SER A 252 -15.31 53.56 20.47
CA SER A 252 -14.65 54.74 21.05
C SER A 252 -14.42 55.88 20.04
N GLN A 253 -14.27 55.57 18.74
CA GLN A 253 -14.17 56.60 17.71
C GLN A 253 -15.52 57.26 17.36
N SER A 254 -16.64 56.50 17.42
CA SER A 254 -17.97 57.07 17.16
C SER A 254 -18.52 57.95 18.29
N VAL A 255 -17.95 57.89 19.49
CA VAL A 255 -18.32 58.74 20.62
C VAL A 255 -17.52 60.09 20.62
N SER A 256 -16.28 60.09 20.04
CA SER A 256 -15.47 61.29 19.90
C SER A 256 -15.96 62.25 18.81
N GLU A 257 -16.52 61.72 17.71
CA GLU A 257 -17.03 62.55 16.60
C GLU A 257 -18.40 63.20 16.90
N LYS A 258 -19.14 62.75 17.92
CA LYS A 258 -20.45 63.31 18.28
C LYS A 258 -20.37 64.50 19.26
N ASN A 259 -19.20 64.75 19.84
CA ASN A 259 -19.03 65.89 20.81
C ASN A 259 -18.40 67.13 20.19
N GLU A 260 -18.00 67.19 18.94
CA GLU A 260 -17.47 68.39 18.27
C GLU A 260 -18.50 69.18 17.48
N ASP A 261 -19.74 68.68 17.28
CA ASP A 261 -20.77 69.41 16.50
C ASP A 261 -21.80 70.14 17.33
N HIS A 262 -21.50 70.44 18.62
CA HIS A 262 -22.39 71.22 19.49
C HIS A 262 -21.70 72.44 20.18
N SER A 263 -20.69 73.02 19.53
CA SER A 263 -20.16 74.33 19.94
C SER A 263 -19.79 75.17 18.72
N LEU A 264 -20.83 75.78 18.11
CA LEU A 264 -20.81 77.11 17.45
C LEU A 264 -22.26 77.49 17.16
#